data_745322568cb60a831b1e576e26a027d6
#
_entry.id   745322568cb60a831b1e576e26a027d6
#
_cell.length_a   1.000
_cell.length_b   1.000
_cell.length_c   1.000
_cell.angle_alpha   90.00
_cell.angle_beta   90.00
_cell.angle_gamma   90.00
#
_symmetry.space_group_name_H-M   'P 1'
#
loop_
_entity.id
_entity.type
_entity.pdbx_description
1 polymer ?
#
loop_
_entity_poly.entity_id
_entity_poly.type
_entity_poly.pdbx_seq_one_letter_code
_entity_poly.pdbx_strand_id
1 'polypeptide(L)'
;IVDSFYSLIKPVPNYYCYWNTKIHGIKQEDTNDAPIFPIVWREASKYVGNLPLIAHNKSFDERCLKACFAHYKMKYPDYQFYCTYRTSVKVFPDLENHQLHTVAAHCGYDLKNHHHALADAVACAHIAMDIFNGFSF
;
A
#
# COMPACT_ATOMS: atom_id res chain seq x y z
N ILE A 1 -3.20 6.02 14.11
CA ILE A 1 -2.25 4.97 13.72
C ILE A 1 -1.69 4.33 14.97
N VAL A 2 -1.87 3.03 15.12
CA VAL A 2 -1.49 2.29 16.33
C VAL A 2 -0.08 1.72 16.18
N ASP A 3 0.25 1.23 14.98
CA ASP A 3 1.53 0.58 14.71
C ASP A 3 1.87 0.67 13.22
N SER A 4 3.10 0.33 12.85
CA SER A 4 3.53 0.30 11.45
C SER A 4 4.54 -0.82 11.21
N PHE A 5 4.59 -1.29 9.96
CA PHE A 5 5.53 -2.30 9.53
C PHE A 5 6.06 -1.94 8.14
N TYR A 6 7.37 -2.07 7.97
CA TYR A 6 8.04 -1.84 6.68
C TYR A 6 9.12 -2.88 6.46
N SER A 7 9.23 -3.38 5.23
CA SER A 7 10.32 -4.25 4.83
C SER A 7 10.58 -4.13 3.34
N LEU A 8 11.84 -4.19 2.95
CA LEU A 8 12.21 -4.52 1.59
C LEU A 8 11.94 -6.01 1.34
N ILE A 9 11.60 -6.34 0.11
CA ILE A 9 11.34 -7.72 -0.33
C ILE A 9 12.23 -8.01 -1.52
N LYS A 10 12.96 -9.13 -1.46
CA LYS A 10 13.72 -9.62 -2.60
C LYS A 10 12.77 -10.28 -3.59
N PRO A 11 12.61 -9.76 -4.81
CA PRO A 11 11.85 -10.47 -5.84
C PRO A 11 12.59 -11.73 -6.30
N VAL A 12 11.85 -12.71 -6.77
CA VAL A 12 12.42 -13.94 -7.34
C VAL A 12 11.81 -14.17 -8.72
N PRO A 13 12.62 -14.08 -9.79
CA PRO A 13 14.05 -13.68 -9.80
C PRO A 13 14.26 -12.22 -9.37
N ASN A 14 15.45 -11.94 -8.82
CA ASN A 14 15.81 -10.58 -8.39
C ASN A 14 16.19 -9.71 -9.60
N TYR A 15 15.16 -9.32 -10.34
CA TYR A 15 15.24 -8.59 -11.59
C TYR A 15 14.37 -7.32 -11.48
N TYR A 16 14.89 -6.20 -12.02
CA TYR A 16 14.25 -4.90 -11.96
C TYR A 16 14.05 -4.30 -13.35
N CYS A 17 12.84 -3.82 -13.59
CA CYS A 17 12.53 -3.01 -14.76
C CYS A 17 12.99 -1.55 -14.50
N TYR A 18 13.67 -0.96 -15.48
CA TYR A 18 14.14 0.43 -15.41
C TYR A 18 13.03 1.41 -15.01
N TRP A 19 11.84 1.27 -15.60
CA TRP A 19 10.73 2.18 -15.34
C TRP A 19 10.23 2.09 -13.90
N ASN A 20 10.18 0.90 -13.33
CA ASN A 20 9.77 0.70 -11.95
C ASN A 20 10.80 1.28 -10.99
N THR A 21 12.07 1.03 -11.24
CA THR A 21 13.18 1.59 -10.43
C THR A 21 13.17 3.12 -10.47
N LYS A 22 12.85 3.72 -11.61
CA LYS A 22 12.73 5.18 -11.74
C LYS A 22 11.62 5.75 -10.85
N ILE A 23 10.55 4.99 -10.60
CA ILE A 23 9.42 5.42 -9.77
C ILE A 23 9.75 5.29 -8.28
N HIS A 24 10.20 4.11 -7.83
CA HIS A 24 10.37 3.82 -6.40
C HIS A 24 11.81 3.96 -5.89
N GLY A 25 12.79 4.10 -6.78
CA GLY A 25 14.20 4.27 -6.42
C GLY A 25 14.90 3.03 -5.85
N ILE A 26 14.21 1.90 -5.76
CA ILE A 26 14.77 0.65 -5.26
C ILE A 26 15.52 -0.06 -6.39
N LYS A 27 16.78 -0.41 -6.13
CA LYS A 27 17.66 -1.11 -7.08
C LYS A 27 17.83 -2.56 -6.67
N GLN A 28 18.29 -3.39 -7.62
CA GLN A 28 18.57 -4.79 -7.38
C GLN A 28 19.50 -5.01 -6.18
N GLU A 29 20.55 -4.20 -6.06
CA GLU A 29 21.52 -4.25 -4.95
C GLU A 29 20.88 -3.98 -3.59
N ASP A 30 19.82 -3.18 -3.52
CA ASP A 30 19.14 -2.85 -2.27
C ASP A 30 18.38 -4.05 -1.69
N THR A 31 18.01 -5.01 -2.52
CA THR A 31 17.21 -6.17 -2.13
C THR A 31 17.94 -7.50 -2.22
N ASN A 32 19.25 -7.51 -2.57
CA ASN A 32 20.01 -8.75 -2.67
C ASN A 32 19.98 -9.56 -1.36
N ASP A 33 20.05 -8.87 -0.21
CA ASP A 33 20.04 -9.49 1.12
C ASP A 33 18.67 -9.38 1.82
N ALA A 34 17.66 -8.86 1.12
CA ALA A 34 16.32 -8.76 1.68
C ALA A 34 15.62 -10.12 1.72
N PRO A 35 14.69 -10.34 2.67
CA PRO A 35 13.90 -11.56 2.71
C PRO A 35 12.92 -11.64 1.52
N ILE A 36 12.56 -12.86 1.15
CA ILE A 36 11.52 -13.10 0.13
C ILE A 36 10.12 -12.88 0.69
N PHE A 37 9.14 -12.75 -0.19
CA PHE A 37 7.76 -12.44 0.18
C PHE A 37 7.16 -13.35 1.27
N PRO A 38 7.29 -14.69 1.23
CA PRO A 38 6.70 -15.54 2.28
C PRO A 38 7.18 -15.22 3.69
N ILE A 39 8.46 -14.87 3.83
CA ILE A 39 9.06 -14.51 5.11
C ILE A 39 8.51 -13.18 5.61
N VAL A 40 8.47 -12.17 4.72
CA VAL A 40 7.94 -10.83 5.05
C VAL A 40 6.45 -10.91 5.38
N TRP A 41 5.67 -11.67 4.59
CA TRP A 41 4.24 -11.76 4.80
C TRP A 41 3.89 -12.47 6.11
N ARG A 42 4.67 -13.44 6.52
CA ARG A 42 4.49 -14.08 7.84
C ARG A 42 4.53 -13.06 8.98
N GLU A 43 5.41 -12.07 8.89
CA GLU A 43 5.48 -10.98 9.89
C GLU A 43 4.37 -9.96 9.68
N ALA A 44 4.16 -9.50 8.45
CA ALA A 44 3.13 -8.52 8.10
C ALA A 44 1.72 -9.01 8.46
N SER A 45 1.43 -10.28 8.25
CA SER A 45 0.12 -10.85 8.54
C SER A 45 -0.30 -10.77 10.01
N LYS A 46 0.66 -10.64 10.92
CA LYS A 46 0.37 -10.43 12.35
C LYS A 46 -0.29 -9.07 12.60
N TYR A 47 0.06 -8.07 11.79
CA TYR A 47 -0.56 -6.73 11.83
C TYR A 47 -1.93 -6.72 11.18
N VAL A 48 -2.10 -7.49 10.12
CA VAL A 48 -3.37 -7.58 9.38
C VAL A 48 -4.44 -8.33 10.18
N GLY A 49 -4.11 -9.50 10.69
CA GLY A 49 -5.09 -10.35 11.36
C GLY A 49 -6.33 -10.58 10.51
N ASN A 50 -7.50 -10.27 11.06
CA ASN A 50 -8.79 -10.33 10.38
C ASN A 50 -9.32 -8.95 9.94
N LEU A 51 -8.47 -7.93 9.96
CA LEU A 51 -8.86 -6.57 9.59
C LEU A 51 -8.93 -6.41 8.08
N PRO A 52 -9.80 -5.53 7.58
CA PRO A 52 -9.78 -5.16 6.17
C PRO A 52 -8.51 -4.39 5.83
N LEU A 53 -8.09 -4.46 4.58
CA LEU A 53 -6.99 -3.69 4.03
C LEU A 53 -7.53 -2.44 3.32
N ILE A 54 -6.81 -1.34 3.43
CA ILE A 54 -7.15 -0.08 2.79
C ILE A 54 -5.97 0.35 1.93
N ALA A 55 -6.26 0.75 0.70
CA ALA A 55 -5.24 1.27 -0.22
C ALA A 55 -5.81 2.41 -1.05
N HIS A 56 -4.91 3.29 -1.50
CA HIS A 56 -5.25 4.34 -2.46
C HIS A 56 -5.06 3.78 -3.87
N ASN A 57 -6.17 3.53 -4.57
CA ASN A 57 -6.24 2.71 -5.79
C ASN A 57 -6.03 1.22 -5.51
N LYS A 58 -6.89 0.67 -4.68
CA LYS A 58 -6.79 -0.70 -4.15
C LYS A 58 -6.62 -1.80 -5.20
N SER A 59 -7.13 -1.58 -6.42
CA SER A 59 -7.05 -2.58 -7.49
C SER A 59 -5.61 -2.95 -7.84
N PHE A 60 -4.69 -1.99 -7.72
CA PHE A 60 -3.26 -2.24 -7.94
C PHE A 60 -2.67 -3.09 -6.82
N ASP A 61 -2.86 -2.68 -5.57
CA ASP A 61 -2.30 -3.37 -4.40
C ASP A 61 -2.87 -4.77 -4.25
N GLU A 62 -4.17 -4.92 -4.43
CA GLU A 62 -4.86 -6.22 -4.37
C GLU A 62 -4.33 -7.18 -5.42
N ARG A 63 -4.14 -6.71 -6.65
CA ARG A 63 -3.59 -7.51 -7.74
C ARG A 63 -2.16 -7.93 -7.47
N CYS A 64 -1.32 -7.02 -6.97
CA CYS A 64 0.07 -7.32 -6.60
C CYS A 64 0.14 -8.34 -5.47
N LEU A 65 -0.68 -8.18 -4.45
CA LEU A 65 -0.72 -9.11 -3.32
C LEU A 65 -1.15 -10.52 -3.76
N LYS A 66 -2.22 -10.62 -4.56
CA LYS A 66 -2.68 -11.90 -5.12
C LYS A 66 -1.61 -12.56 -5.98
N ALA A 67 -0.88 -11.77 -6.80
CA ALA A 67 0.19 -12.29 -7.64
C ALA A 67 1.35 -12.86 -6.79
N CYS A 68 1.71 -12.20 -5.70
CA CYS A 68 2.73 -12.71 -4.77
C CYS A 68 2.31 -14.04 -4.13
N PHE A 69 1.08 -14.14 -3.67
CA PHE A 69 0.53 -15.39 -3.12
C PHE A 69 0.57 -16.52 -4.15
N ALA A 70 0.14 -16.24 -5.38
CA ALA A 70 0.13 -17.22 -6.47
C ALA A 70 1.55 -17.67 -6.84
N HIS A 71 2.50 -16.75 -6.91
CA HIS A 71 3.90 -17.04 -7.25
C HIS A 71 4.53 -18.05 -6.29
N TYR A 72 4.23 -17.94 -5.01
CA TYR A 72 4.74 -18.82 -3.96
C TYR A 72 3.77 -19.97 -3.60
N LYS A 73 2.71 -20.16 -4.39
CA LYS A 73 1.70 -21.21 -4.16
C LYS A 73 1.10 -21.16 -2.74
N MET A 74 0.91 -19.95 -2.23
CA MET A 74 0.29 -19.70 -0.93
C MET A 74 -1.20 -19.49 -1.10
N LYS A 75 -2.00 -19.98 -0.13
CA LYS A 75 -3.44 -19.76 -0.13
C LYS A 75 -3.75 -18.29 0.21
N TYR A 76 -4.47 -17.61 -0.69
CA TYR A 76 -4.92 -16.24 -0.48
C TYR A 76 -6.15 -16.21 0.44
N PRO A 77 -6.14 -15.46 1.56
CA PRO A 77 -7.23 -15.46 2.54
C PRO A 77 -8.46 -14.63 2.16
N ASP A 78 -8.61 -14.20 0.92
CA ASP A 78 -9.72 -13.35 0.44
C ASP A 78 -9.86 -12.06 1.26
N TYR A 79 -8.76 -11.34 1.43
CA TYR A 79 -8.75 -10.06 2.13
C TYR A 79 -9.76 -9.09 1.55
N GLN A 80 -10.53 -8.45 2.42
CA GLN A 80 -11.42 -7.37 2.03
C GLN A 80 -10.63 -6.08 1.88
N PHE A 81 -10.77 -5.41 0.73
CA PHE A 81 -10.11 -4.14 0.42
C PHE A 81 -11.10 -3.00 0.32
N TYR A 82 -10.72 -1.86 0.93
CA TYR A 82 -11.37 -0.57 0.72
C TYR A 82 -10.45 0.36 -0.05
N CYS A 83 -11.04 1.27 -0.83
CA CYS A 83 -10.30 2.16 -1.73
C CYS A 83 -10.52 3.62 -1.37
N THR A 84 -9.49 4.27 -0.85
CA THR A 84 -9.55 5.71 -0.55
C THR A 84 -9.62 6.57 -1.81
N TYR A 85 -9.04 6.12 -2.93
CA TYR A 85 -9.17 6.83 -4.21
C TYR A 85 -10.63 6.93 -4.66
N ARG A 86 -11.33 5.80 -4.78
CA ARG A 86 -12.73 5.76 -5.21
C ARG A 86 -13.66 6.52 -4.26
N THR A 87 -13.40 6.41 -2.97
CA THR A 87 -14.19 7.11 -1.96
C THR A 87 -13.95 8.61 -2.03
N SER A 88 -12.70 9.07 -2.23
CA SER A 88 -12.38 10.48 -2.37
C SER A 88 -13.05 11.14 -3.58
N VAL A 89 -13.19 10.40 -4.69
CA VAL A 89 -13.91 10.89 -5.88
C VAL A 89 -15.37 11.23 -5.55
N LYS A 90 -15.99 10.44 -4.67
CA LYS A 90 -17.39 10.65 -4.25
C LYS A 90 -17.52 11.74 -3.19
N VAL A 91 -16.61 11.78 -2.22
CA VAL A 91 -16.67 12.66 -1.05
C VAL A 91 -16.12 14.05 -1.35
N PHE A 92 -15.10 14.14 -2.19
CA PHE A 92 -14.43 15.39 -2.56
C PHE A 92 -14.45 15.60 -4.09
N PRO A 93 -15.64 15.75 -4.71
CA PRO A 93 -15.75 15.76 -6.18
C PRO A 93 -15.07 16.96 -6.86
N ASP A 94 -14.82 18.04 -6.09
CA ASP A 94 -14.29 19.30 -6.64
C ASP A 94 -12.76 19.40 -6.61
N LEU A 95 -12.05 18.35 -6.17
CA LEU A 95 -10.58 18.33 -6.24
C LEU A 95 -10.10 18.28 -7.68
N GLU A 96 -8.99 18.96 -7.98
CA GLU A 96 -8.37 18.98 -9.30
C GLU A 96 -7.98 17.57 -9.80
N ASN A 97 -7.58 16.70 -8.89
CA ASN A 97 -7.33 15.28 -9.10
C ASN A 97 -7.48 14.54 -7.78
N HIS A 98 -7.43 13.22 -7.82
CA HIS A 98 -7.54 12.37 -6.63
C HIS A 98 -6.27 11.53 -6.40
N GLN A 99 -5.12 12.06 -6.83
CA GLN A 99 -3.83 11.46 -6.51
C GLN A 99 -3.60 11.46 -5.00
N LEU A 100 -2.79 10.53 -4.53
CA LEU A 100 -2.57 10.33 -3.09
C LEU A 100 -2.17 11.63 -2.37
N HIS A 101 -1.18 12.35 -2.90
CA HIS A 101 -0.70 13.59 -2.27
C HIS A 101 -1.74 14.70 -2.28
N THR A 102 -2.57 14.79 -3.30
CA THR A 102 -3.63 15.80 -3.41
C THR A 102 -4.72 15.56 -2.38
N VAL A 103 -5.20 14.32 -2.27
CA VAL A 103 -6.24 13.94 -1.31
C VAL A 103 -5.70 14.03 0.12
N ALA A 104 -4.47 13.58 0.36
CA ALA A 104 -3.83 13.69 1.67
C ALA A 104 -3.72 15.13 2.13
N ALA A 105 -3.28 16.06 1.25
CA ALA A 105 -3.21 17.49 1.55
C ALA A 105 -4.59 18.07 1.90
N HIS A 106 -5.62 17.70 1.15
CA HIS A 106 -7.00 18.10 1.44
C HIS A 106 -7.46 17.62 2.83
N CYS A 107 -7.02 16.44 3.26
CA CYS A 107 -7.27 15.89 4.60
C CYS A 107 -6.29 16.41 5.67
N GLY A 108 -5.49 17.42 5.37
CA GLY A 108 -4.57 18.06 6.32
C GLY A 108 -3.25 17.33 6.53
N TYR A 109 -2.88 16.42 5.65
CA TYR A 109 -1.62 15.68 5.73
C TYR A 109 -0.70 16.00 4.55
N ASP A 110 0.51 16.48 4.85
CA ASP A 110 1.54 16.83 3.86
C ASP A 110 2.44 15.62 3.58
N LEU A 111 2.23 14.96 2.43
CA LEU A 111 3.04 13.82 2.00
C LEU A 111 4.35 14.31 1.38
N LYS A 112 5.48 14.06 2.06
CA LYS A 112 6.81 14.53 1.62
C LYS A 112 7.61 13.50 0.83
N ASN A 113 7.55 12.22 1.19
CA ASN A 113 8.32 11.14 0.55
C ASN A 113 7.43 10.31 -0.38
N HIS A 114 6.89 10.96 -1.41
CA HIS A 114 6.04 10.30 -2.39
C HIS A 114 6.76 9.11 -3.04
N HIS A 115 6.04 8.00 -3.27
CA HIS A 115 6.53 6.70 -3.76
C HIS A 115 7.42 5.91 -2.77
N HIS A 116 7.58 6.36 -1.54
CA HIS A 116 8.10 5.52 -0.46
C HIS A 116 6.93 4.77 0.18
N ALA A 117 6.99 3.43 0.19
CA ALA A 117 5.83 2.59 0.55
C ALA A 117 5.24 2.92 1.93
N LEU A 118 6.08 3.10 2.95
CA LEU A 118 5.59 3.45 4.29
C LEU A 118 4.98 4.85 4.32
N ALA A 119 5.62 5.83 3.66
CA ALA A 119 5.09 7.19 3.60
C ALA A 119 3.74 7.24 2.89
N ASP A 120 3.59 6.51 1.79
CA ASP A 120 2.34 6.41 1.04
C ASP A 120 1.25 5.70 1.88
N ALA A 121 1.62 4.65 2.61
CA ALA A 121 0.69 3.95 3.51
C ALA A 121 0.21 4.86 4.66
N VAL A 122 1.09 5.66 5.24
CA VAL A 122 0.73 6.64 6.30
C VAL A 122 -0.21 7.71 5.74
N ALA A 123 0.07 8.24 4.54
CA ALA A 123 -0.82 9.20 3.89
C ALA A 123 -2.21 8.59 3.62
N CYS A 124 -2.25 7.35 3.12
CA CYS A 124 -3.50 6.61 2.91
C CYS A 124 -4.28 6.42 4.23
N ALA A 125 -3.58 6.14 5.32
CA ALA A 125 -4.19 6.00 6.65
C ALA A 125 -4.84 7.32 7.12
N HIS A 126 -4.18 8.46 6.91
CA HIS A 126 -4.74 9.77 7.23
C HIS A 126 -6.00 10.07 6.41
N ILE A 127 -5.98 9.77 5.13
CA ILE A 127 -7.17 9.89 4.27
C ILE A 127 -8.30 9.00 4.79
N ALA A 128 -7.99 7.75 5.11
CA ALA A 128 -8.98 6.79 5.61
C ALA A 128 -9.61 7.25 6.92
N MET A 129 -8.80 7.77 7.86
CA MET A 129 -9.31 8.30 9.11
C MET A 129 -10.26 9.48 8.90
N ASP A 130 -9.98 10.35 7.95
CA ASP A 130 -10.82 11.49 7.64
C ASP A 130 -12.12 11.07 6.95
N ILE A 131 -12.02 10.24 5.90
CA ILE A 131 -13.17 9.83 5.10
C ILE A 131 -14.10 8.89 5.87
N PHE A 132 -13.54 7.94 6.62
CA PHE A 132 -14.31 6.91 7.33
C PHE A 132 -14.58 7.27 8.78
N ASN A 133 -14.24 8.48 9.22
CA ASN A 133 -14.54 8.96 10.55
C ASN A 133 -16.08 9.06 10.71
N GLY A 134 -16.64 8.27 11.63
CA GLY A 134 -18.09 8.17 11.84
C GLY A 134 -18.75 6.92 11.25
N PHE A 135 -18.02 6.10 10.50
CA PHE A 135 -18.46 4.75 10.13
C PHE A 135 -17.99 3.76 11.21
N SER A 136 -18.93 3.07 11.84
CA SER A 136 -18.61 1.93 12.70
C SER A 136 -18.30 0.72 11.82
N PHE A 137 -17.15 0.15 11.98
CA PHE A 137 -16.77 -1.12 11.36
C PHE A 137 -17.18 -2.29 12.25
#